data_973a6e6acf2d81d163eb5bd59c339f37
#
_entry.id   973a6e6acf2d81d163eb5bd59c339f37
#
_cell.length_a   1.000
_cell.length_b   1.000
_cell.length_c   1.000
_cell.angle_alpha   90.00
_cell.angle_beta   90.00
_cell.angle_gamma   90.00
#
_symmetry.space_group_name_H-M   'P 1'
#
loop_
_entity.id
_entity.type
_entity.pdbx_description
1 polymer ?
#
loop_
_entity_poly.entity_id
_entity_poly.type
_entity_poly.pdbx_seq_one_letter_code
_entity_poly.pdbx_strand_id
1 'polypeptide(L)'
;MSRRKRYIRGRVYITNDRMLVGGRDKTRRVVSMGNDKNNMAVRRISSLYDKNGNKKENLIPIERYPDIPKASGVEVKTFRKTFSGKPIREKNLGKTKTRLNKWDMKKISTKNRPKNKESK
;
A
#
# COMPACT_ATOMS: atom_id res chain seq x y z
N MET A 1 11.13 -29.66 1.02
CA MET A 1 9.79 -29.07 0.92
C MET A 1 9.85 -27.56 1.12
N SER A 2 9.35 -26.83 0.18
CA SER A 2 9.40 -25.38 0.29
C SER A 2 8.18 -24.87 1.06
N ARG A 3 8.39 -23.86 1.84
CA ARG A 3 7.31 -23.20 2.55
C ARG A 3 6.95 -21.93 1.81
N ARG A 4 5.67 -21.63 1.78
CA ARG A 4 5.24 -20.35 1.28
C ARG A 4 5.67 -19.28 2.27
N LYS A 5 6.25 -18.24 1.74
CA LYS A 5 6.59 -17.09 2.55
C LYS A 5 5.33 -16.31 2.83
N ARG A 6 5.14 -15.93 4.09
CA ARG A 6 3.99 -15.13 4.47
C ARG A 6 4.44 -13.72 4.81
N TYR A 7 3.71 -12.76 4.29
CA TYR A 7 3.97 -11.36 4.55
C TYR A 7 2.88 -10.83 5.47
N ILE A 8 3.27 -9.99 6.41
CA ILE A 8 2.33 -9.46 7.40
C ILE A 8 1.47 -8.38 6.76
N ARG A 9 0.16 -8.59 6.78
CA ARG A 9 -0.76 -7.58 6.30
C ARG A 9 -0.68 -6.34 7.17
N GLY A 10 -0.65 -5.19 6.53
CA GLY A 10 -0.66 -3.91 7.22
C GLY A 10 0.72 -3.37 7.54
N ARG A 11 1.75 -4.16 7.37
CA ARG A 11 3.08 -3.65 7.64
C ARG A 11 3.48 -2.62 6.61
N VAL A 12 4.07 -1.52 7.07
CA VAL A 12 4.48 -0.42 6.21
C VAL A 12 5.94 -0.61 5.82
N TYR A 13 6.22 -0.41 4.54
CA TYR A 13 7.56 -0.50 3.99
C TYR A 13 7.90 0.78 3.25
N ILE A 14 9.17 0.98 3.00
CA ILE A 14 9.66 2.13 2.25
C ILE A 14 10.37 1.62 1.00
N THR A 15 10.11 2.27 -0.12
CA THR A 15 10.77 1.90 -1.36
C THR A 15 10.88 3.14 -2.24
N ASN A 16 11.59 3.01 -3.36
CA ASN A 16 11.55 4.05 -4.36
C ASN A 16 10.29 3.84 -5.19
N ASP A 17 9.53 4.93 -5.39
CA ASP A 17 8.25 4.84 -6.07
C ASP A 17 8.38 4.33 -7.51
N ARG A 18 9.55 4.48 -8.11
CA ARG A 18 9.80 3.98 -9.46
C ARG A 18 9.76 2.46 -9.55
N MET A 19 9.84 1.78 -8.42
CA MET A 19 9.71 0.33 -8.43
C MET A 19 8.33 -0.09 -8.92
N LEU A 20 7.33 0.77 -8.76
CA LEU A 20 5.95 0.47 -9.15
C LEU A 20 5.60 1.24 -10.42
N VAL A 21 4.72 0.65 -11.22
CA VAL A 21 4.29 1.27 -12.47
C VAL A 21 3.71 2.66 -12.21
N GLY A 22 4.13 3.62 -13.00
CA GLY A 22 3.65 4.99 -12.86
C GLY A 22 4.33 5.78 -11.77
N GLY A 23 5.33 5.21 -11.12
CA GLY A 23 5.99 5.87 -10.02
C GLY A 23 7.04 6.87 -10.46
N ARG A 24 7.40 7.75 -9.53
CA ARG A 24 8.42 8.77 -9.74
C ARG A 24 9.65 8.43 -8.91
N ASP A 25 10.77 9.05 -9.25
CA ASP A 25 12.01 8.83 -8.50
C ASP A 25 11.94 9.56 -7.17
N LYS A 26 11.32 8.95 -6.20
CA LYS A 26 11.22 9.48 -4.85
C LYS A 26 10.90 8.36 -3.88
N THR A 27 11.16 8.62 -2.62
CA THR A 27 10.84 7.67 -1.56
C THR A 27 9.32 7.58 -1.41
N ARG A 28 8.83 6.35 -1.30
CA ARG A 28 7.41 6.09 -1.17
C ARG A 28 7.17 5.08 -0.06
N ARG A 29 6.17 5.32 0.74
CA ARG A 29 5.72 4.31 1.71
C ARG A 29 4.66 3.46 1.05
N VAL A 30 4.69 2.18 1.34
CA VAL A 30 3.70 1.24 0.84
C VAL A 30 3.25 0.36 1.99
N VAL A 31 2.04 -0.16 1.89
CA VAL A 31 1.52 -1.07 2.91
C VAL A 31 1.33 -2.45 2.30
N SER A 32 1.74 -3.47 3.05
CA SER A 32 1.57 -4.86 2.61
C SER A 32 0.11 -5.26 2.76
N MET A 33 -0.44 -5.79 1.69
CA MET A 33 -1.80 -6.35 1.69
C MET A 33 -1.76 -7.86 1.92
N GLY A 34 -0.57 -8.39 2.23
CA GLY A 34 -0.39 -9.81 2.44
C GLY A 34 0.11 -10.51 1.20
N ASN A 35 -0.08 -11.81 1.16
CA ASN A 35 0.40 -12.63 0.06
C ASN A 35 -0.63 -12.72 -1.05
N ASP A 36 -0.11 -12.76 -2.27
CA ASP A 36 -0.86 -13.19 -3.42
C ASP A 36 -0.05 -14.36 -3.97
N LYS A 37 -0.41 -15.58 -3.56
CA LYS A 37 0.40 -16.77 -3.79
C LYS A 37 1.73 -16.59 -3.05
N ASN A 38 2.85 -16.58 -3.75
CA ASN A 38 4.16 -16.43 -3.12
C ASN A 38 4.69 -15.01 -3.25
N ASN A 39 3.87 -14.11 -3.79
CA ASN A 39 4.28 -12.74 -4.00
C ASN A 39 3.63 -11.83 -2.99
N MET A 40 4.33 -10.75 -2.68
CA MET A 40 3.80 -9.74 -1.79
C MET A 40 2.94 -8.78 -2.60
N ALA A 41 1.78 -8.42 -2.05
CA ALA A 41 0.92 -7.40 -2.66
C ALA A 41 1.04 -6.14 -1.83
N VAL A 42 1.17 -4.99 -2.50
CA VAL A 42 1.33 -3.71 -1.81
C VAL A 42 0.45 -2.64 -2.43
N ARG A 43 0.17 -1.62 -1.63
CA ARG A 43 -0.51 -0.41 -2.09
C ARG A 43 0.29 0.80 -1.67
N ARG A 44 0.26 1.83 -2.50
CA ARG A 44 0.95 3.08 -2.17
C ARG A 44 0.22 3.82 -1.07
N ILE A 45 1.00 4.47 -0.21
CA ILE A 45 0.49 5.40 0.79
C ILE A 45 0.89 6.78 0.32
N SER A 46 -0.07 7.68 0.20
CA SER A 46 0.16 9.03 -0.30
C SER A 46 -0.42 10.04 0.66
N SER A 47 0.08 11.27 0.58
CA SER A 47 -0.50 12.37 1.33
C SER A 47 -1.94 12.58 0.89
N LEU A 48 -2.85 12.84 1.84
CA LEU A 48 -4.26 13.09 1.52
C LEU A 48 -4.47 14.39 0.78
N TYR A 49 -3.56 15.35 0.98
CA TYR A 49 -3.72 16.67 0.38
C TYR A 49 -2.58 16.93 -0.59
N ASP A 50 -2.91 17.60 -1.69
CA ASP A 50 -1.88 18.00 -2.64
C ASP A 50 -1.17 19.25 -2.12
N LYS A 51 -0.21 19.75 -2.89
CA LYS A 51 0.58 20.91 -2.46
C LYS A 51 -0.24 22.19 -2.34
N ASN A 52 -1.43 22.20 -2.92
CA ASN A 52 -2.33 23.34 -2.83
C ASN A 52 -3.34 23.18 -1.68
N GLY A 53 -3.23 22.12 -0.90
CA GLY A 53 -4.12 21.89 0.22
C GLY A 53 -5.43 21.23 -0.16
N ASN A 54 -5.60 20.83 -1.40
CA ASN A 54 -6.83 20.16 -1.85
C ASN A 54 -6.77 18.67 -1.55
N LYS A 55 -7.87 18.14 -1.05
CA LYS A 55 -7.93 16.72 -0.74
C LYS A 55 -7.93 15.90 -2.02
N LYS A 56 -7.05 14.91 -2.07
CA LYS A 56 -6.98 14.01 -3.22
C LYS A 56 -8.12 13.01 -3.19
N GLU A 57 -8.62 12.68 -4.37
CA GLU A 57 -9.64 11.65 -4.49
C GLU A 57 -8.99 10.28 -4.61
N ASN A 58 -9.79 9.26 -4.45
CA ASN A 58 -9.37 7.86 -4.63
C ASN A 58 -8.35 7.38 -3.63
N LEU A 59 -8.28 8.03 -2.48
CA LEU A 59 -7.46 7.58 -1.37
C LEU A 59 -8.37 7.19 -0.20
N ILE A 60 -7.99 6.13 0.49
CA ILE A 60 -8.69 5.68 1.68
C ILE A 60 -7.94 6.24 2.88
N PRO A 61 -8.52 7.21 3.61
CA PRO A 61 -7.80 7.83 4.72
C PRO A 61 -7.43 6.83 5.80
N ILE A 62 -6.26 6.99 6.37
CA ILE A 62 -5.80 6.18 7.49
C ILE A 62 -5.36 7.10 8.62
N GLU A 63 -5.20 6.52 9.80
CA GLU A 63 -4.73 7.28 10.95
C GLU A 63 -3.26 7.63 10.79
N ARG A 64 -2.78 8.48 11.66
CA ARG A 64 -1.37 8.83 11.67
C ARG A 64 -0.59 7.80 12.47
N TYR A 65 0.62 7.54 12.02
CA TYR A 65 1.50 6.57 12.66
C TYR A 65 2.89 7.19 12.78
N PRO A 66 3.76 6.62 13.62
CA PRO A 66 5.12 7.18 13.76
C PRO A 66 5.86 7.36 12.44
N ASP A 67 5.73 6.40 11.51
CA ASP A 67 6.36 6.50 10.21
C ASP A 67 5.51 7.22 9.18
N ILE A 68 4.28 7.62 9.56
CA ILE A 68 3.35 8.29 8.67
C ILE A 68 2.73 9.46 9.44
N PRO A 69 3.53 10.50 9.74
CA PRO A 69 3.04 11.58 10.59
C PRO A 69 2.09 12.54 9.92
N LYS A 70 2.10 12.58 8.60
CA LYS A 70 1.18 13.45 7.86
C LYS A 70 -0.13 12.76 7.58
N ALA A 71 -1.18 13.55 7.42
CA ALA A 71 -2.47 13.00 6.99
C ALA A 71 -2.28 12.28 5.66
N SER A 72 -2.58 11.00 5.64
CA SER A 72 -2.29 10.15 4.50
C SER A 72 -3.45 9.23 4.18
N GLY A 73 -3.41 8.64 2.99
CA GLY A 73 -4.38 7.66 2.58
C GLY A 73 -3.71 6.57 1.75
N VAL A 74 -4.41 5.47 1.62
CA VAL A 74 -3.93 4.31 0.85
C VAL A 74 -4.65 4.28 -0.47
N GLU A 75 -3.89 4.10 -1.56
CA GLU A 75 -4.48 4.00 -2.88
C GLU A 75 -5.23 2.69 -3.02
N VAL A 76 -6.26 2.69 -3.86
CA VAL A 76 -7.06 1.48 -4.05
C VAL A 76 -6.39 0.47 -4.95
N LYS A 77 -5.40 0.89 -5.70
CA LYS A 77 -4.71 0.00 -6.64
C LYS A 77 -3.70 -0.87 -5.90
N THR A 78 -3.76 -2.16 -6.13
CA THR A 78 -2.84 -3.12 -5.53
C THR A 78 -1.81 -3.56 -6.56
N PHE A 79 -0.56 -3.55 -6.16
CA PHE A 79 0.54 -3.98 -7.01
C PHE A 79 1.08 -5.31 -6.53
N ARG A 80 1.28 -6.22 -7.46
CA ARG A 80 1.86 -7.54 -7.18
C ARG A 80 3.20 -7.74 -7.86
N LYS A 81 3.53 -6.84 -8.78
CA LYS A 81 4.77 -6.91 -9.55
C LYS A 81 5.41 -5.53 -9.61
N THR A 82 6.73 -5.54 -9.78
CA THR A 82 7.48 -4.32 -9.97
C THR A 82 7.26 -3.78 -11.38
N PHE A 83 7.80 -2.60 -11.62
CA PHE A 83 7.75 -1.98 -12.94
C PHE A 83 8.29 -2.91 -14.04
N SER A 84 9.31 -3.69 -13.72
CA SER A 84 9.91 -4.60 -14.69
C SER A 84 9.19 -5.95 -14.78
N GLY A 85 8.08 -6.11 -14.08
CA GLY A 85 7.31 -7.35 -14.14
C GLY A 85 7.77 -8.44 -13.20
N LYS A 86 8.68 -8.14 -12.30
CA LYS A 86 9.16 -9.13 -11.33
C LYS A 86 8.31 -9.10 -10.07
N PRO A 87 8.20 -10.22 -9.36
CA PRO A 87 7.44 -10.24 -8.11
C PRO A 87 8.01 -9.25 -7.10
N ILE A 88 7.12 -8.63 -6.32
CA ILE A 88 7.54 -7.78 -5.24
C ILE A 88 7.92 -8.67 -4.07
N ARG A 89 9.09 -8.44 -3.49
CA ARG A 89 9.56 -9.23 -2.37
C ARG A 89 10.02 -8.32 -1.25
N GLU A 90 9.86 -8.79 -0.04
CA GLU A 90 10.21 -8.02 1.15
C GLU A 90 11.66 -7.53 1.11
N LYS A 91 12.56 -8.34 0.58
CA LYS A 91 13.97 -7.98 0.53
C LYS A 91 14.24 -6.78 -0.36
N ASN A 92 13.30 -6.42 -1.23
CA ASN A 92 13.45 -5.27 -2.10
C ASN A 92 12.90 -3.99 -1.47
N LEU A 93 12.40 -4.08 -0.24
CA LEU A 93 11.74 -2.97 0.44
C LEU A 93 12.45 -2.67 1.73
N GLY A 94 12.44 -1.40 2.13
CA GLY A 94 12.92 -1.02 3.45
C GLY A 94 11.85 -1.30 4.48
N LYS A 95 12.22 -1.96 5.57
CA LYS A 95 11.27 -2.29 6.62
C LYS A 95 11.09 -1.12 7.56
N THR A 96 9.87 -0.96 8.05
CA THR A 96 9.59 -0.05 9.16
C THR A 96 8.99 -0.87 10.29
N LYS A 97 8.82 -0.22 11.45
CA LYS A 97 8.16 -0.89 12.57
C LYS A 97 6.67 -0.62 12.60
N THR A 98 6.18 0.16 11.66
CA THR A 98 4.79 0.56 11.63
C THR A 98 3.93 -0.51 10.98
N ARG A 99 2.78 -0.74 11.59
CA ARG A 99 1.77 -1.63 11.04
C ARG A 99 0.43 -0.94 11.20
N LEU A 100 -0.34 -0.87 10.12
CA LEU A 100 -1.67 -0.26 10.19
C LEU A 100 -2.54 -1.06 11.14
N ASN A 101 -3.37 -0.36 11.90
CA ASN A 101 -4.26 -1.02 12.86
C ASN A 101 -5.39 -1.74 12.12
N LYS A 102 -6.13 -2.55 12.87
CA LYS A 102 -7.16 -3.37 12.25
C LYS A 102 -8.30 -2.55 11.66
N TRP A 103 -8.55 -1.36 12.20
CA TRP A 103 -9.62 -0.51 11.68
C TRP A 103 -9.25 0.02 10.30
N ASP A 104 -8.02 0.50 10.15
CA ASP A 104 -7.55 0.98 8.86
C ASP A 104 -7.48 -0.16 7.85
N MET A 105 -7.00 -1.32 8.27
CA MET A 105 -6.93 -2.46 7.36
C MET A 105 -8.31 -2.91 6.91
N LYS A 106 -9.30 -2.81 7.79
CA LYS A 106 -10.67 -3.15 7.43
C LYS A 106 -11.20 -2.19 6.38
N LYS A 107 -10.97 -0.89 6.57
CA LYS A 107 -11.41 0.11 5.59
C LYS A 107 -10.78 -0.14 4.23
N ILE A 108 -9.49 -0.40 4.21
CA ILE A 108 -8.77 -0.64 2.96
C ILE A 108 -9.33 -1.87 2.25
N SER A 109 -9.51 -2.95 2.98
CA SER A 109 -9.98 -4.19 2.40
C SER A 109 -11.41 -4.08 1.87
N THR A 110 -12.27 -3.37 2.61
CA THR A 110 -13.65 -3.19 2.19
C THR A 110 -13.73 -2.37 0.91
N LYS A 111 -12.97 -1.29 0.85
CA LYS A 111 -13.01 -0.41 -0.32
C LYS A 111 -12.34 -1.02 -1.53
N ASN A 112 -11.67 -2.14 -1.35
CA ASN A 112 -11.07 -2.83 -2.46
C ASN A 112 -12.05 -3.67 -3.26
N ARG A 113 -13.27 -3.83 -2.77
CA ARG A 113 -14.25 -4.68 -3.45
C ARG A 113 -14.80 -3.96 -4.65
N PRO A 114 -15.08 -4.71 -5.73
CA PRO A 114 -15.75 -4.11 -6.88
C PRO A 114 -17.08 -3.53 -6.45
N LYS A 115 -17.43 -2.46 -7.04
CA LYS A 115 -18.68 -1.85 -6.72
C LYS A 115 -19.72 -2.28 -7.62
N ASN A 116 -19.87 -3.35 -7.81
CA ASN A 116 -20.89 -3.71 -8.65
C ASN A 116 -22.12 -3.61 -7.94
N LYS A 117 -22.13 -3.35 -7.41
CA LYS A 117 -23.10 -3.42 -6.92
C LYS A 117 -23.64 -2.48 -6.42
N GLU A 118 -23.45 -1.94 -6.56
CA GLU A 118 -24.00 -1.10 -6.16
C GLU A 118 -24.51 -0.43 -6.63
N SER A 119 -24.49 -0.71 -7.09
CA SER A 119 -25.06 -0.24 -7.44
C SER A 119 -26.00 0.00 -7.57
N LYS A 120 -26.17 -0.13 -7.46
CA LYS A 120 -26.98 -0.01 -7.54
C LYS A 120 -27.42 0.49 -7.60
#